data_720aef44de281119e865b855469aa62b
#
_entry.id   720aef44de281119e865b855469aa62b
#
_cell.length_a   1.000
_cell.length_b   1.000
_cell.length_c   1.000
_cell.angle_alpha   90.00
_cell.angle_beta   90.00
_cell.angle_gamma   90.00
#
_symmetry.space_group_name_H-M   'P 1'
#
loop_
_entity.id
_entity.type
_entity.pdbx_description
1 polymer ?
#
loop_
_entity_poly.entity_id
_entity_poly.type
_entity_poly.pdbx_seq_one_letter_code
_entity_poly.pdbx_strand_id
1 'polypeptide(L)'
;MLKFLGRGAAFSDEHNSAFFIEDNELVLIDCPATSYQKVKKMNWEQHDNIYILITHTHGDHSGGVGTMLQYVWFISYMKKKVTVVAPSEAVKEDLLLLLMRVEGCEKEWFNIVTADELDKKWLVSAILTSHVEQLEGKCFGYHLKVNGIDVVYTGDTATLEPFISLLKKGSYFYTEAAYYKSNVHIYLKDSLPEFLKLAEKGVNVYLMHLDVEEEIIKMIEGTKLKLVELFENPEV
;
A
#
# COMPACT_ATOMS: atom_id res chain seq x y z
N MET A 1 11.70 7.45 -1.32
CA MET A 1 11.29 6.19 -0.66
C MET A 1 9.88 6.34 -0.15
N LEU A 2 9.21 5.23 0.15
CA LEU A 2 7.86 5.27 0.71
C LEU A 2 7.86 5.93 2.08
N LYS A 3 6.83 6.72 2.35
CA LYS A 3 6.46 7.28 3.65
C LYS A 3 5.17 6.62 4.09
N PHE A 4 5.01 6.32 5.37
CA PHE A 4 3.85 5.57 5.85
C PHE A 4 2.90 6.43 6.68
N LEU A 5 1.62 6.37 6.35
CA LEU A 5 0.56 7.03 7.08
C LEU A 5 0.08 6.20 8.28
N GLY A 6 0.23 4.90 8.20
CA GLY A 6 0.00 3.91 9.24
C GLY A 6 0.75 2.64 8.91
N ARG A 7 0.98 1.76 9.89
CA ARG A 7 1.69 0.49 9.72
C ARG A 7 1.06 -0.71 10.41
N GLY A 8 -0.14 -0.52 10.96
CA GLY A 8 -0.86 -1.57 11.66
C GLY A 8 -1.74 -2.40 10.74
N ALA A 9 -2.04 -3.63 11.15
CA ALA A 9 -2.96 -4.55 10.49
C ALA A 9 -4.43 -4.18 10.75
N ALA A 10 -5.37 -4.98 10.25
CA ALA A 10 -6.81 -4.71 10.22
C ALA A 10 -7.45 -4.31 11.55
N PHE A 11 -6.94 -4.79 12.69
CA PHE A 11 -7.51 -4.51 14.02
C PHE A 11 -6.71 -3.48 14.82
N SER A 12 -5.83 -2.74 14.15
CA SER A 12 -5.04 -1.67 14.73
C SER A 12 -5.77 -0.32 14.65
N ASP A 13 -5.40 0.63 15.49
CA ASP A 13 -5.96 1.99 15.47
C ASP A 13 -5.58 2.75 14.20
N GLU A 14 -4.43 2.43 13.61
CA GLU A 14 -3.91 3.03 12.38
C GLU A 14 -3.55 1.95 11.37
N HIS A 15 -4.35 1.83 10.32
CA HIS A 15 -4.15 0.84 9.27
C HIS A 15 -2.96 1.18 8.38
N ASN A 16 -2.37 0.14 7.82
CA ASN A 16 -1.23 0.25 6.92
C ASN A 16 -1.58 1.00 5.63
N SER A 17 -0.82 2.02 5.34
CA SER A 17 -0.91 2.77 4.09
C SER A 17 0.38 3.57 3.89
N ALA A 18 0.80 3.68 2.65
CA ALA A 18 2.01 4.38 2.28
C ALA A 18 1.76 5.43 1.20
N PHE A 19 2.72 6.33 1.00
CA PHE A 19 2.71 7.23 -0.13
C PHE A 19 4.15 7.58 -0.58
N PHE A 20 4.23 8.06 -1.80
CA PHE A 20 5.42 8.69 -2.34
C PHE A 20 5.03 9.83 -3.29
N ILE A 21 5.99 10.67 -3.61
CA ILE A 21 5.83 11.75 -4.59
C ILE A 21 6.86 11.51 -5.68
N GLU A 22 6.42 11.47 -6.92
CA GLU A 22 7.27 11.35 -8.12
C GLU A 22 6.73 12.32 -9.18
N ASP A 23 7.60 13.07 -9.84
CA ASP A 23 7.23 14.03 -10.90
C ASP A 23 6.06 14.97 -10.52
N ASN A 24 6.01 15.44 -9.26
CA ASN A 24 4.93 16.24 -8.67
C ASN A 24 3.57 15.52 -8.61
N GLU A 25 3.55 14.20 -8.69
CA GLU A 25 2.36 13.37 -8.50
C GLU A 25 2.35 12.76 -7.10
N LEU A 26 1.23 12.83 -6.40
CA LEU A 26 1.03 12.15 -5.12
C LEU A 26 0.47 10.75 -5.39
N VAL A 27 1.19 9.73 -4.98
CA VAL A 27 0.79 8.33 -5.12
C VAL A 27 0.62 7.70 -3.75
N LEU A 28 -0.61 7.31 -3.42
CA LEU A 28 -0.93 6.52 -2.22
C LEU A 28 -0.93 5.03 -2.58
N ILE A 29 -0.54 4.19 -1.65
CA ILE A 29 -0.72 2.73 -1.69
C ILE A 29 -1.67 2.38 -0.56
N ASP A 30 -2.85 1.94 -0.93
CA ASP A 30 -4.02 1.77 -0.10
C ASP A 30 -4.51 3.08 0.56
N CYS A 31 -5.80 3.14 0.82
CA CYS A 31 -6.43 4.28 1.47
C CYS A 31 -7.50 3.81 2.47
N PRO A 32 -7.11 3.26 3.61
CA PRO A 32 -8.04 2.99 4.70
C PRO A 32 -8.62 4.29 5.27
N ALA A 33 -9.72 4.19 6.01
CA ALA A 33 -10.36 5.35 6.63
C ALA A 33 -9.43 6.14 7.57
N THR A 34 -8.49 5.45 8.23
CA THR A 34 -7.48 6.07 9.10
C THR A 34 -6.49 6.94 8.33
N SER A 35 -6.12 6.55 7.11
CA SER A 35 -5.19 7.30 6.25
C SER A 35 -5.80 8.58 5.69
N TYR A 36 -7.09 8.56 5.34
CA TYR A 36 -7.80 9.76 4.88
C TYR A 36 -7.63 10.93 5.85
N GLN A 37 -7.73 10.70 7.17
CA GLN A 37 -7.58 11.74 8.18
C GLN A 37 -6.18 12.41 8.16
N LYS A 38 -5.17 11.67 7.75
CA LYS A 38 -3.78 12.18 7.63
C LYS A 38 -3.57 12.89 6.29
N VAL A 39 -4.03 12.30 5.19
CA VAL A 39 -3.92 12.91 3.85
C VAL A 39 -4.61 14.26 3.80
N LYS A 40 -5.76 14.42 4.43
CA LYS A 40 -6.49 15.69 4.50
C LYS A 40 -5.66 16.84 5.13
N LYS A 41 -4.65 16.52 5.95
CA LYS A 41 -3.74 17.49 6.57
C LYS A 41 -2.46 17.72 5.75
N MET A 42 -2.27 17.00 4.66
CA MET A 42 -1.15 17.17 3.75
C MET A 42 -1.48 18.25 2.70
N ASN A 43 -0.45 18.85 2.11
CA ASN A 43 -0.59 19.80 0.99
C ASN A 43 -0.87 19.07 -0.34
N TRP A 44 -1.87 18.17 -0.34
CA TRP A 44 -2.19 17.35 -1.52
C TRP A 44 -2.60 18.21 -2.74
N GLU A 45 -3.15 19.40 -2.51
CA GLU A 45 -3.61 20.30 -3.57
C GLU A 45 -2.49 20.80 -4.48
N GLN A 46 -1.25 20.85 -4.00
CA GLN A 46 -0.10 21.28 -4.77
C GLN A 46 0.35 20.28 -5.84
N HIS A 47 -0.07 19.02 -5.76
CA HIS A 47 0.32 18.00 -6.70
C HIS A 47 -0.56 18.03 -7.95
N ASP A 48 0.05 17.75 -9.11
CA ASP A 48 -0.64 17.80 -10.41
C ASP A 48 -1.69 16.69 -10.50
N ASN A 49 -1.36 15.50 -10.04
CA ASN A 49 -2.22 14.33 -10.04
C ASN A 49 -2.17 13.61 -8.69
N ILE A 50 -3.25 12.92 -8.35
CA ILE A 50 -3.37 12.07 -7.17
C ILE A 50 -3.76 10.67 -7.64
N TYR A 51 -2.96 9.68 -7.26
CA TYR A 51 -3.22 8.26 -7.53
C TYR A 51 -3.44 7.52 -6.23
N ILE A 52 -4.32 6.52 -6.25
CA ILE A 52 -4.48 5.55 -5.17
C ILE A 52 -4.34 4.16 -5.77
N LEU A 53 -3.23 3.49 -5.51
CA LEU A 53 -3.02 2.09 -5.85
C LEU A 53 -3.69 1.23 -4.78
N ILE A 54 -4.58 0.34 -5.18
CA ILE A 54 -5.26 -0.58 -4.26
C ILE A 54 -4.62 -1.96 -4.36
N THR A 55 -4.24 -2.53 -3.23
CA THR A 55 -3.71 -3.90 -3.18
C THR A 55 -4.84 -4.92 -3.24
N HIS A 56 -5.91 -4.71 -2.48
CA HIS A 56 -7.12 -5.53 -2.44
C HIS A 56 -8.27 -4.77 -1.73
N THR A 57 -9.45 -5.36 -1.67
CA THR A 57 -10.67 -4.65 -1.25
C THR A 57 -11.06 -4.82 0.23
N HIS A 58 -10.21 -5.33 1.11
CA HIS A 58 -10.49 -5.29 2.55
C HIS A 58 -10.61 -3.85 3.06
N GLY A 59 -11.43 -3.65 4.10
CA GLY A 59 -11.75 -2.31 4.60
C GLY A 59 -10.56 -1.54 5.17
N ASP A 60 -9.58 -2.23 5.71
CA ASP A 60 -8.31 -1.66 6.19
C ASP A 60 -7.32 -1.29 5.06
N HIS A 61 -7.68 -1.55 3.79
CA HIS A 61 -6.94 -1.12 2.60
C HIS A 61 -7.74 -0.16 1.72
N SER A 62 -9.04 -0.38 1.56
CA SER A 62 -9.88 0.39 0.63
C SER A 62 -10.96 1.27 1.29
N GLY A 63 -11.23 1.09 2.60
CA GLY A 63 -12.40 1.68 3.26
C GLY A 63 -12.43 3.21 3.38
N GLY A 64 -11.39 3.92 3.02
CA GLY A 64 -11.34 5.38 2.97
C GLY A 64 -11.38 5.97 1.55
N VAL A 65 -11.36 5.12 0.53
CA VAL A 65 -11.24 5.57 -0.87
C VAL A 65 -12.40 6.48 -1.26
N GLY A 66 -13.64 6.07 -1.06
CA GLY A 66 -14.81 6.88 -1.45
C GLY A 66 -14.86 8.22 -0.73
N THR A 67 -14.51 8.26 0.57
CA THR A 67 -14.39 9.51 1.31
C THR A 67 -13.29 10.40 0.73
N MET A 68 -12.15 9.82 0.31
CA MET A 68 -11.07 10.57 -0.31
C MET A 68 -11.47 11.15 -1.66
N LEU A 69 -12.21 10.41 -2.50
CA LEU A 69 -12.72 10.88 -3.78
C LEU A 69 -13.64 12.09 -3.60
N GLN A 70 -14.61 12.00 -2.67
CA GLN A 70 -15.52 13.10 -2.35
C GLN A 70 -14.74 14.31 -1.85
N TYR A 71 -13.83 14.10 -0.91
CA TYR A 71 -13.04 15.18 -0.32
C TYR A 71 -12.24 15.95 -1.37
N VAL A 72 -11.46 15.23 -2.19
CA VAL A 72 -10.66 15.88 -3.25
C VAL A 72 -11.55 16.63 -4.23
N TRP A 73 -12.64 16.02 -4.68
CA TRP A 73 -13.55 16.64 -5.63
C TRP A 73 -14.18 17.93 -5.10
N PHE A 74 -14.77 17.89 -3.92
CA PHE A 74 -15.48 19.07 -3.38
C PHE A 74 -14.53 20.14 -2.85
N ILE A 75 -13.43 19.77 -2.19
CA ILE A 75 -12.48 20.76 -1.66
C ILE A 75 -11.69 21.43 -2.79
N SER A 76 -11.41 20.75 -3.88
CA SER A 76 -10.80 21.37 -5.06
C SER A 76 -11.79 22.19 -5.91
N TYR A 77 -13.02 22.40 -5.45
CA TYR A 77 -14.08 23.04 -6.23
C TYR A 77 -14.32 22.34 -7.59
N MET A 78 -14.35 21.01 -7.59
CA MET A 78 -14.57 20.15 -8.77
C MET A 78 -13.47 20.27 -9.84
N LYS A 79 -12.26 20.65 -9.47
CA LYS A 79 -11.14 20.85 -10.40
C LYS A 79 -10.17 19.66 -10.44
N LYS A 80 -10.10 18.86 -9.37
CA LYS A 80 -9.20 17.72 -9.29
C LYS A 80 -9.99 16.43 -9.15
N LYS A 81 -9.50 15.39 -9.83
CA LYS A 81 -9.98 14.02 -9.70
C LYS A 81 -8.85 13.16 -9.16
N VAL A 82 -9.23 12.16 -8.39
CA VAL A 82 -8.32 11.08 -8.01
C VAL A 82 -8.37 10.00 -9.08
N THR A 83 -7.24 9.43 -9.43
CA THR A 83 -7.18 8.21 -10.25
C THR A 83 -6.98 7.01 -9.33
N VAL A 84 -7.98 6.16 -9.23
CA VAL A 84 -7.89 4.86 -8.54
C VAL A 84 -7.26 3.86 -9.50
N VAL A 85 -6.21 3.19 -9.03
CA VAL A 85 -5.49 2.18 -9.82
C VAL A 85 -5.76 0.81 -9.22
N ALA A 86 -6.57 0.03 -9.90
CA ALA A 86 -6.85 -1.35 -9.55
C ALA A 86 -5.72 -2.26 -10.08
N PRO A 87 -5.29 -3.28 -9.33
CA PRO A 87 -4.22 -4.17 -9.78
C PRO A 87 -4.63 -5.08 -10.94
N SER A 88 -5.95 -5.32 -11.12
CA SER A 88 -6.52 -6.16 -12.18
C SER A 88 -7.95 -5.72 -12.52
N GLU A 89 -8.49 -6.23 -13.64
CA GLU A 89 -9.87 -5.92 -14.05
C GLU A 89 -10.89 -6.43 -13.01
N ALA A 90 -10.68 -7.61 -12.43
CA ALA A 90 -11.57 -8.15 -11.40
C ALA A 90 -11.64 -7.24 -10.16
N VAL A 91 -10.51 -6.68 -9.71
CA VAL A 91 -10.49 -5.73 -8.59
C VAL A 91 -11.10 -4.38 -9.01
N LYS A 92 -10.92 -3.95 -10.26
CA LYS A 92 -11.55 -2.74 -10.80
C LYS A 92 -13.08 -2.84 -10.79
N GLU A 93 -13.63 -3.98 -11.17
CA GLU A 93 -15.08 -4.24 -11.11
C GLU A 93 -15.61 -4.19 -9.66
N ASP A 94 -14.90 -4.83 -8.71
CA ASP A 94 -15.26 -4.80 -7.29
C ASP A 94 -15.20 -3.36 -6.72
N LEU A 95 -14.18 -2.59 -7.07
CA LEU A 95 -14.05 -1.19 -6.66
C LEU A 95 -15.16 -0.30 -7.26
N LEU A 96 -15.51 -0.50 -8.52
CA LEU A 96 -16.64 0.23 -9.15
C LEU A 96 -17.95 -0.07 -8.43
N LEU A 97 -18.20 -1.34 -8.08
CA LEU A 97 -19.38 -1.71 -7.31
C LEU A 97 -19.37 -1.04 -5.92
N LEU A 98 -18.25 -1.11 -5.22
CA LEU A 98 -18.08 -0.52 -3.88
C LEU A 98 -18.29 1.00 -3.95
N LEU A 99 -17.54 1.69 -4.77
CA LEU A 99 -17.51 3.15 -4.82
C LEU A 99 -18.82 3.74 -5.34
N MET A 100 -19.35 3.22 -6.44
CA MET A 100 -20.54 3.80 -7.08
C MET A 100 -21.86 3.30 -6.49
N ARG A 101 -21.96 1.98 -6.18
CA ARG A 101 -23.24 1.37 -5.76
C ARG A 101 -23.42 1.33 -4.26
N VAL A 102 -22.35 1.23 -3.50
CA VAL A 102 -22.40 1.13 -2.02
C VAL A 102 -22.14 2.50 -1.39
N GLU A 103 -21.07 3.20 -1.79
CA GLU A 103 -20.69 4.48 -1.21
C GLU A 103 -21.27 5.69 -1.94
N GLY A 104 -21.92 5.51 -3.10
CA GLY A 104 -22.61 6.55 -3.84
C GLY A 104 -21.70 7.60 -4.48
N CYS A 105 -20.44 7.23 -4.79
CA CYS A 105 -19.54 8.10 -5.53
C CYS A 105 -20.03 8.28 -6.97
N GLU A 106 -19.97 9.50 -7.49
CA GLU A 106 -20.32 9.79 -8.86
C GLU A 106 -19.12 9.61 -9.80
N LYS A 107 -19.37 9.16 -11.03
CA LYS A 107 -18.33 8.88 -12.03
C LYS A 107 -17.46 10.12 -12.35
N GLU A 108 -18.01 11.29 -12.18
CA GLU A 108 -17.32 12.56 -12.42
C GLU A 108 -16.22 12.85 -11.40
N TRP A 109 -16.27 12.23 -10.19
CA TRP A 109 -15.34 12.54 -9.11
C TRP A 109 -13.96 11.89 -9.25
N PHE A 110 -13.86 10.82 -10.02
CA PHE A 110 -12.66 10.04 -10.14
C PHE A 110 -12.46 9.39 -11.52
N ASN A 111 -11.23 8.97 -11.76
CA ASN A 111 -10.91 8.03 -12.80
C ASN A 111 -10.60 6.68 -12.16
N ILE A 112 -10.82 5.58 -12.87
CA ILE A 112 -10.39 4.25 -12.45
C ILE A 112 -9.79 3.51 -13.64
N VAL A 113 -8.60 2.99 -13.45
CA VAL A 113 -7.82 2.25 -14.46
C VAL A 113 -7.21 1.01 -13.80
N THR A 114 -6.82 0.03 -14.62
CA THR A 114 -5.98 -1.06 -14.13
C THR A 114 -4.50 -0.66 -14.13
N ALA A 115 -3.68 -1.41 -13.40
CA ALA A 115 -2.24 -1.21 -13.37
C ALA A 115 -1.62 -1.33 -14.78
N ASP A 116 -2.13 -2.24 -15.61
CA ASP A 116 -1.66 -2.45 -16.99
C ASP A 116 -2.10 -1.35 -17.96
N GLU A 117 -3.19 -0.64 -17.65
CA GLU A 117 -3.67 0.52 -18.44
C GLU A 117 -2.90 1.81 -18.11
N LEU A 118 -2.19 1.85 -16.96
CA LEU A 118 -1.55 3.06 -16.48
C LEU A 118 -0.11 3.18 -17.00
N ASP A 119 0.11 4.09 -17.96
CA ASP A 119 1.45 4.41 -18.48
C ASP A 119 2.19 5.40 -17.53
N LYS A 120 2.81 4.86 -16.48
CA LYS A 120 3.64 5.61 -15.52
C LYS A 120 4.95 4.89 -15.26
N LYS A 121 6.06 5.61 -15.36
CA LYS A 121 7.42 5.05 -15.16
C LYS A 121 7.64 4.52 -13.76
N TRP A 122 6.92 5.05 -12.77
CA TRP A 122 7.03 4.61 -11.38
C TRP A 122 6.25 3.32 -11.08
N LEU A 123 5.29 2.90 -11.95
CA LEU A 123 4.59 1.63 -11.81
C LEU A 123 5.20 0.60 -12.77
N VAL A 124 5.87 -0.40 -12.22
CA VAL A 124 6.49 -1.48 -13.03
C VAL A 124 5.49 -2.61 -13.25
N SER A 125 4.86 -3.11 -12.18
CA SER A 125 3.83 -4.16 -12.29
C SER A 125 3.04 -4.30 -10.98
N ALA A 126 1.81 -4.79 -11.09
CA ALA A 126 1.09 -5.43 -9.99
C ALA A 126 1.51 -6.91 -9.91
N ILE A 127 1.59 -7.46 -8.70
CA ILE A 127 2.10 -8.81 -8.43
C ILE A 127 1.00 -9.57 -7.68
N LEU A 128 0.44 -10.59 -8.30
CA LEU A 128 -0.57 -11.43 -7.67
C LEU A 128 -0.01 -12.11 -6.41
N THR A 129 -0.75 -12.05 -5.33
CA THR A 129 -0.40 -12.65 -4.04
C THR A 129 -1.44 -13.68 -3.60
N SER A 130 -1.11 -14.47 -2.59
CA SER A 130 -2.03 -15.39 -1.93
C SER A 130 -2.37 -14.84 -0.55
N HIS A 131 -3.64 -14.60 -0.27
CA HIS A 131 -4.12 -14.09 1.01
C HIS A 131 -5.33 -14.92 1.49
N VAL A 132 -6.54 -14.39 1.49
CA VAL A 132 -7.73 -15.13 1.88
C VAL A 132 -8.41 -15.81 0.69
N GLU A 133 -9.02 -16.99 0.92
CA GLU A 133 -9.72 -17.76 -0.13
C GLU A 133 -10.84 -16.94 -0.80
N GLN A 134 -11.56 -16.10 -0.03
CA GLN A 134 -12.66 -15.27 -0.54
C GLN A 134 -12.22 -14.21 -1.55
N LEU A 135 -10.95 -13.85 -1.55
CA LEU A 135 -10.33 -12.89 -2.47
C LEU A 135 -9.27 -13.56 -3.36
N GLU A 136 -9.39 -14.87 -3.62
CA GLU A 136 -8.46 -15.56 -4.52
C GLU A 136 -8.39 -14.87 -5.89
N GLY A 137 -7.17 -14.58 -6.35
CA GLY A 137 -6.94 -13.87 -7.60
C GLY A 137 -7.16 -12.35 -7.54
N LYS A 138 -7.46 -11.78 -6.35
CA LYS A 138 -7.79 -10.36 -6.16
C LYS A 138 -6.91 -9.64 -5.14
N CYS A 139 -5.85 -10.28 -4.62
CA CYS A 139 -4.89 -9.66 -3.73
C CYS A 139 -3.55 -9.48 -4.44
N PHE A 140 -2.94 -8.31 -4.31
CA PHE A 140 -1.74 -7.94 -5.04
C PHE A 140 -0.77 -7.14 -4.19
N GLY A 141 0.51 -7.26 -4.53
CA GLY A 141 1.54 -6.29 -4.19
C GLY A 141 1.92 -5.47 -5.42
N TYR A 142 2.94 -4.62 -5.27
CA TYR A 142 3.43 -3.77 -6.35
C TYR A 142 4.95 -3.80 -6.47
N HIS A 143 5.44 -3.84 -7.70
CA HIS A 143 6.81 -3.48 -8.03
C HIS A 143 6.79 -2.04 -8.58
N LEU A 144 7.49 -1.15 -7.89
CA LEU A 144 7.53 0.28 -8.20
C LEU A 144 8.97 0.71 -8.47
N LYS A 145 9.12 1.85 -9.12
CA LYS A 145 10.39 2.54 -9.28
C LYS A 145 10.24 3.97 -8.73
N VAL A 146 10.78 4.21 -7.55
CA VAL A 146 10.68 5.49 -6.85
C VAL A 146 12.06 6.17 -6.82
N ASN A 147 12.17 7.37 -7.39
CA ASN A 147 13.45 8.05 -7.61
C ASN A 147 14.49 7.15 -8.30
N GLY A 148 14.06 6.33 -9.27
CA GLY A 148 14.92 5.41 -10.00
C GLY A 148 15.32 4.13 -9.25
N ILE A 149 14.87 3.92 -8.01
CA ILE A 149 15.19 2.77 -7.16
C ILE A 149 14.03 1.76 -7.19
N ASP A 150 14.36 0.48 -7.31
CA ASP A 150 13.37 -0.60 -7.25
C ASP A 150 12.78 -0.72 -5.83
N VAL A 151 11.47 -0.66 -5.74
CA VAL A 151 10.67 -0.79 -4.53
C VAL A 151 9.67 -1.92 -4.72
N VAL A 152 9.67 -2.88 -3.83
CA VAL A 152 8.70 -3.97 -3.81
C VAL A 152 7.85 -3.85 -2.54
N TYR A 153 6.53 -3.78 -2.72
CA TYR A 153 5.52 -3.66 -1.67
C TYR A 153 4.60 -4.85 -1.74
N THR A 154 4.49 -5.64 -0.68
CA THR A 154 3.78 -6.93 -0.77
C THR A 154 2.25 -6.81 -0.77
N GLY A 155 1.67 -5.76 -0.15
CA GLY A 155 0.29 -5.88 0.30
C GLY A 155 0.17 -7.02 1.31
N ASP A 156 -1.03 -7.58 1.44
CA ASP A 156 -1.28 -8.74 2.29
C ASP A 156 -1.00 -10.03 1.53
N THR A 157 -0.27 -10.94 2.16
CA THR A 157 0.14 -12.19 1.51
C THR A 157 0.54 -13.27 2.51
N ALA A 158 0.26 -14.52 2.19
CA ALA A 158 0.72 -15.67 2.96
C ALA A 158 2.14 -16.12 2.57
N THR A 159 2.74 -15.58 1.49
CA THR A 159 4.01 -16.05 0.95
C THR A 159 4.87 -14.93 0.36
N LEU A 160 6.19 -15.10 0.46
CA LEU A 160 7.18 -14.21 -0.14
C LEU A 160 7.54 -14.59 -1.58
N GLU A 161 7.17 -15.79 -2.02
CA GLU A 161 7.65 -16.38 -3.27
C GLU A 161 7.51 -15.44 -4.49
N PRO A 162 6.37 -14.78 -4.74
CA PRO A 162 6.20 -13.95 -5.92
C PRO A 162 7.19 -12.76 -6.00
N PHE A 163 7.76 -12.38 -4.86
CA PHE A 163 8.58 -11.17 -4.75
C PHE A 163 10.09 -11.44 -4.79
N ILE A 164 10.53 -12.64 -4.42
CA ILE A 164 11.96 -12.95 -4.21
C ILE A 164 12.81 -12.67 -5.44
N SER A 165 12.32 -12.98 -6.63
CA SER A 165 13.07 -12.77 -7.90
C SER A 165 13.26 -11.29 -8.26
N LEU A 166 12.48 -10.39 -7.68
CA LEU A 166 12.50 -8.95 -7.91
C LEU A 166 13.53 -8.24 -7.01
N LEU A 167 13.92 -8.90 -5.91
CA LEU A 167 14.76 -8.30 -4.88
C LEU A 167 16.23 -8.37 -5.25
N LYS A 168 16.86 -7.20 -5.40
CA LYS A 168 18.27 -7.03 -5.75
C LYS A 168 18.97 -6.19 -4.69
N LYS A 169 20.30 -6.24 -4.67
CA LYS A 169 21.09 -5.35 -3.82
C LYS A 169 20.71 -3.88 -4.06
N GLY A 170 20.36 -3.18 -2.99
CA GLY A 170 19.94 -1.78 -3.01
C GLY A 170 18.45 -1.56 -3.21
N SER A 171 17.66 -2.59 -3.58
CA SER A 171 16.20 -2.46 -3.61
C SER A 171 15.61 -2.29 -2.20
N TYR A 172 14.42 -1.72 -2.14
CA TYR A 172 13.62 -1.61 -0.92
C TYR A 172 12.50 -2.64 -0.96
N PHE A 173 12.38 -3.41 0.10
CA PHE A 173 11.36 -4.41 0.29
C PHE A 173 10.50 -4.06 1.49
N TYR A 174 9.26 -3.66 1.22
CA TYR A 174 8.24 -3.38 2.22
C TYR A 174 7.30 -4.57 2.27
N THR A 175 7.32 -5.28 3.39
CA THR A 175 6.60 -6.54 3.56
C THR A 175 5.78 -6.53 4.84
N GLU A 176 4.59 -7.14 4.77
CA GLU A 176 3.84 -7.41 5.98
C GLU A 176 4.60 -8.36 6.91
N ALA A 177 4.27 -8.32 8.21
CA ALA A 177 4.79 -9.24 9.20
C ALA A 177 3.80 -9.43 10.34
N ALA A 178 3.34 -10.66 10.55
CA ALA A 178 2.44 -11.01 11.63
C ALA A 178 3.19 -11.71 12.79
N TYR A 179 2.84 -11.34 14.01
CA TYR A 179 3.28 -12.04 15.24
C TYR A 179 2.48 -13.34 15.44
N TYR A 180 1.17 -13.30 15.16
CA TYR A 180 0.34 -14.48 15.24
C TYR A 180 0.40 -15.31 13.97
N LYS A 181 0.57 -16.63 14.13
CA LYS A 181 0.59 -17.56 12.99
C LYS A 181 -0.80 -17.69 12.37
N SER A 182 -0.89 -17.45 11.08
CA SER A 182 -2.08 -17.67 10.27
C SER A 182 -1.70 -18.29 8.92
N ASN A 183 -2.70 -18.67 8.12
CA ASN A 183 -2.48 -19.16 6.76
C ASN A 183 -2.66 -18.05 5.71
N VAL A 184 -2.90 -16.81 6.15
CA VAL A 184 -3.25 -15.69 5.28
C VAL A 184 -2.27 -14.53 5.35
N HIS A 185 -1.37 -14.53 6.35
CA HIS A 185 -0.33 -13.53 6.54
C HIS A 185 1.04 -14.16 6.74
N ILE A 186 2.09 -13.41 6.41
CA ILE A 186 3.47 -13.83 6.66
C ILE A 186 3.73 -13.88 8.18
N TYR A 187 3.87 -15.09 8.71
CA TYR A 187 4.26 -15.29 10.10
C TYR A 187 5.76 -14.98 10.28
N LEU A 188 6.07 -13.91 11.01
CA LEU A 188 7.43 -13.38 11.13
C LEU A 188 8.42 -14.44 11.61
N LYS A 189 8.05 -15.26 12.60
CA LYS A 189 8.96 -16.27 13.19
C LYS A 189 9.46 -17.28 12.15
N ASP A 190 8.60 -17.70 11.25
CA ASP A 190 8.96 -18.67 10.20
C ASP A 190 9.73 -17.99 9.06
N SER A 191 9.45 -16.71 8.76
CA SER A 191 10.03 -15.95 7.64
C SER A 191 11.28 -15.15 8.01
N LEU A 192 11.58 -14.99 9.31
CA LEU A 192 12.72 -14.22 9.82
C LEU A 192 14.06 -14.64 9.19
N PRO A 193 14.40 -15.94 9.05
CA PRO A 193 15.66 -16.35 8.43
C PRO A 193 15.81 -15.86 6.97
N GLU A 194 14.71 -15.86 6.19
CA GLU A 194 14.76 -15.36 4.81
C GLU A 194 14.90 -13.84 4.76
N PHE A 195 14.21 -13.11 5.64
CA PHE A 195 14.38 -11.65 5.74
C PHE A 195 15.81 -11.26 6.08
N LEU A 196 16.44 -11.95 7.03
CA LEU A 196 17.85 -11.73 7.38
C LEU A 196 18.79 -12.00 6.20
N LYS A 197 18.57 -13.08 5.48
CA LYS A 197 19.33 -13.43 4.29
C LYS A 197 19.16 -12.39 3.16
N LEU A 198 17.99 -11.83 2.97
CA LEU A 198 17.76 -10.73 2.04
C LEU A 198 18.52 -9.46 2.47
N ALA A 199 18.47 -9.12 3.74
CA ALA A 199 19.21 -7.99 4.30
C ALA A 199 20.72 -8.16 4.19
N GLU A 200 21.25 -9.37 4.36
CA GLU A 200 22.66 -9.71 4.12
C GLU A 200 23.08 -9.54 2.66
N LYS A 201 22.19 -9.85 1.72
CA LYS A 201 22.39 -9.60 0.28
C LYS A 201 22.31 -8.12 -0.10
N GLY A 202 22.00 -7.24 0.86
CA GLY A 202 21.95 -5.81 0.66
C GLY A 202 20.59 -5.28 0.19
N VAL A 203 19.52 -6.04 0.41
CA VAL A 203 18.13 -5.58 0.29
C VAL A 203 17.78 -4.77 1.54
N ASN A 204 17.12 -3.62 1.38
CA ASN A 204 16.61 -2.83 2.50
C ASN A 204 15.23 -3.37 2.89
N VAL A 205 15.17 -4.22 3.93
CA VAL A 205 13.92 -4.88 4.36
C VAL A 205 13.25 -4.06 5.45
N TYR A 206 11.98 -3.70 5.20
CA TYR A 206 11.13 -2.96 6.12
C TYR A 206 9.84 -3.71 6.38
N LEU A 207 9.44 -3.81 7.65
CA LEU A 207 8.23 -4.50 8.08
C LEU A 207 7.09 -3.48 8.26
N MET A 208 5.93 -3.84 7.77
CA MET A 208 4.68 -3.08 7.81
C MET A 208 3.49 -4.00 8.08
N HIS A 209 2.27 -3.47 8.17
CA HIS A 209 1.03 -4.22 8.39
C HIS A 209 1.13 -5.15 9.60
N LEU A 210 1.44 -4.55 10.75
CA LEU A 210 1.81 -5.25 11.98
C LEU A 210 0.57 -5.52 12.85
N ASP A 211 0.40 -6.75 13.31
CA ASP A 211 -0.67 -7.13 14.23
C ASP A 211 -0.32 -6.87 15.70
N VAL A 212 0.93 -7.12 16.11
CA VAL A 212 1.44 -6.86 17.46
C VAL A 212 2.83 -6.22 17.37
N GLU A 213 2.85 -4.92 17.20
CA GLU A 213 4.06 -4.16 16.93
C GLU A 213 5.16 -4.36 18.00
N GLU A 214 4.80 -4.32 19.28
CA GLU A 214 5.76 -4.45 20.37
C GLU A 214 6.50 -5.79 20.37
N GLU A 215 5.82 -6.87 20.03
CA GLU A 215 6.44 -8.19 19.95
C GLU A 215 7.30 -8.34 18.69
N ILE A 216 6.87 -7.76 17.59
CA ILE A 216 7.65 -7.72 16.34
C ILE A 216 8.95 -6.94 16.54
N ILE A 217 8.92 -5.80 17.26
CA ILE A 217 10.12 -5.04 17.60
C ILE A 217 11.11 -5.91 18.36
N LYS A 218 10.66 -6.65 19.39
CA LYS A 218 11.52 -7.56 20.18
C LYS A 218 12.15 -8.66 19.31
N MET A 219 11.39 -9.18 18.34
CA MET A 219 11.87 -10.24 17.45
C MET A 219 12.96 -9.80 16.49
N ILE A 220 12.96 -8.52 16.09
CA ILE A 220 13.94 -7.98 15.13
C ILE A 220 15.06 -7.19 15.81
N GLU A 221 15.03 -7.05 17.14
CA GLU A 221 16.04 -6.31 17.89
C GLU A 221 17.46 -6.86 17.61
N GLY A 222 18.41 -5.96 17.38
CA GLY A 222 19.79 -6.32 17.03
C GLY A 222 19.99 -6.84 15.61
N THR A 223 18.96 -6.90 14.77
CA THR A 223 19.04 -7.29 13.36
C THR A 223 19.19 -6.07 12.45
N LYS A 224 19.31 -6.32 11.12
CA LYS A 224 19.29 -5.28 10.09
C LYS A 224 17.87 -4.93 9.59
N LEU A 225 16.86 -5.64 10.08
CA LEU A 225 15.47 -5.39 9.72
C LEU A 225 14.98 -4.12 10.41
N LYS A 226 14.05 -3.43 9.78
CA LYS A 226 13.48 -2.19 10.31
C LYS A 226 11.97 -2.21 10.22
N LEU A 227 11.29 -1.53 11.12
CA LEU A 227 9.92 -1.14 10.89
C LEU A 227 9.88 0.06 9.94
N VAL A 228 8.81 0.19 9.17
CA VAL A 228 8.55 1.41 8.41
C VAL A 228 8.38 2.60 9.36
N GLU A 229 8.93 3.75 8.98
CA GLU A 229 8.81 4.98 9.75
C GLU A 229 7.48 5.66 9.42
N LEU A 230 6.73 6.04 10.46
CA LEU A 230 5.49 6.78 10.29
C LEU A 230 5.81 8.22 9.87
N PHE A 231 5.06 8.71 8.91
CA PHE A 231 5.11 10.10 8.51
C PHE A 231 4.41 10.94 9.58
N GLU A 232 5.19 11.59 10.39
CA GLU A 232 4.74 12.67 11.24
C GLU A 232 4.61 13.91 10.35
N ASN A 233 3.38 14.39 10.18
CA ASN A 233 3.15 15.58 9.39
C ASN A 233 3.92 16.76 10.03
N PRO A 234 5.03 17.23 9.47
CA PRO A 234 5.55 18.50 9.90
C PRO A 234 4.44 19.51 9.58
N GLU A 235 4.02 20.28 10.55
CA GLU A 235 3.14 21.41 10.33
C GLU A 235 3.63 22.16 9.10
N VAL A 236 2.76 22.21 8.14
CA VAL A 236 2.98 22.91 6.89
C VAL A 236 2.93 24.39 7.17
#